data_d270ff9448651eb64272aedc3d60037e
#
_entry.id   d270ff9448651eb64272aedc3d60037e
#
_cell.length_a   1.000
_cell.length_b   1.000
_cell.length_c   1.000
_cell.angle_alpha   90.00
_cell.angle_beta   90.00
_cell.angle_gamma   90.00
#
_symmetry.space_group_name_H-M   'P 1'
#
loop_
_entity.id
_entity.type
_entity.pdbx_description
1 polymer ?
#
loop_
_entity_poly.entity_id
_entity_poly.type
_entity_poly.pdbx_seq_one_letter_code
_entity_poly.pdbx_strand_id
1 'polypeptide(L)'
;MLLFTDWTLLRLFPPLRAMWAAIGTQAKVAITGQNARRVLFGTINVRTARRTVYTGRSVGTHEVQAFLLGLRKAYRRAGTIWLLADRASGHTAQATLALAKELRIEFVWLPRQWPELNAMDQLWKELKRDVAANRQAASIDDLADRASQWVLNLTPAQARRKSGMASSKFWLGSLSQGFWLPT
;
A
#
# COMPACT_ATOMS: atom_id res chain seq x y z
N MET A 1 11.66 0.45 -14.25
CA MET A 1 10.20 0.44 -13.91
C MET A 1 10.00 1.21 -12.64
N LEU A 2 8.99 2.07 -12.54
CA LEU A 2 8.74 2.93 -11.38
C LEU A 2 7.50 2.47 -10.61
N LEU A 3 7.66 2.24 -9.30
CA LEU A 3 6.59 1.81 -8.38
C LEU A 3 6.55 2.75 -7.18
N PHE A 4 5.35 3.09 -6.71
CA PHE A 4 5.17 3.53 -5.33
C PHE A 4 5.12 2.33 -4.41
N THR A 5 5.66 2.47 -3.21
CA THR A 5 5.50 1.49 -2.14
C THR A 5 5.14 2.16 -0.83
N ASP A 6 4.39 1.45 -0.04
CA ASP A 6 4.04 1.82 1.32
C ASP A 6 3.53 0.59 2.07
N TRP A 7 3.42 0.70 3.37
CA TRP A 7 2.79 -0.30 4.21
C TRP A 7 1.64 0.29 5.03
N THR A 8 0.70 -0.56 5.41
CA THR A 8 -0.39 -0.16 6.28
C THR A 8 -0.62 -1.19 7.38
N LEU A 9 -0.96 -0.71 8.57
CA LEU A 9 -1.34 -1.56 9.69
C LEU A 9 -2.85 -1.82 9.64
N LEU A 10 -3.21 -3.09 9.59
CA LEU A 10 -4.56 -3.57 9.84
C LEU A 10 -4.68 -3.96 11.32
N ARG A 11 -5.76 -3.55 11.93
CA ARG A 11 -6.13 -3.93 13.29
C ARG A 11 -7.49 -4.62 13.26
N LEU A 12 -7.62 -5.67 14.05
CA LEU A 12 -8.91 -6.35 14.17
C LEU A 12 -9.96 -5.43 14.81
N PHE A 13 -9.51 -4.52 15.67
CA PHE A 13 -10.35 -3.44 16.19
C PHE A 13 -10.67 -2.45 15.05
N PRO A 14 -11.94 -2.32 14.62
CA PRO A 14 -12.28 -1.52 13.45
C PRO A 14 -12.11 -0.02 13.70
N PRO A 15 -11.58 0.76 12.74
CA PRO A 15 -11.64 2.21 12.82
C PRO A 15 -13.10 2.67 12.72
N LEU A 16 -13.53 3.48 13.67
CA LEU A 16 -14.88 4.04 13.67
C LEU A 16 -14.94 5.24 12.74
N ARG A 17 -15.98 5.30 11.92
CA ARG A 17 -16.31 6.42 11.03
C ARG A 17 -17.77 6.79 11.17
N ALA A 18 -18.11 8.03 10.84
CA ALA A 18 -19.48 8.47 10.75
C ALA A 18 -20.32 7.53 9.88
N MET A 19 -21.49 7.15 10.36
CA MET A 19 -22.44 6.28 9.66
C MET A 19 -23.86 6.75 9.93
N TRP A 20 -24.75 6.45 9.01
CA TRP A 20 -26.16 6.74 9.16
C TRP A 20 -26.78 5.80 10.20
N ALA A 21 -27.65 6.33 11.05
CA ALA A 21 -28.46 5.59 11.99
C ALA A 21 -29.88 6.17 11.98
N ALA A 22 -30.87 5.42 12.47
CA ALA A 22 -32.22 5.93 12.63
C ALA A 22 -32.23 7.13 13.61
N ILE A 23 -33.09 8.10 13.36
CA ILE A 23 -33.25 9.28 14.21
C ILE A 23 -33.53 8.82 15.65
N GLY A 24 -32.80 9.37 16.63
CA GLY A 24 -32.91 9.03 18.05
C GLY A 24 -32.13 7.74 18.44
N THR A 25 -31.40 7.10 17.52
CA THR A 25 -30.57 5.93 17.84
C THR A 25 -29.08 6.23 17.65
N GLN A 26 -28.24 5.63 18.50
CA GLN A 26 -26.79 5.68 18.34
C GLN A 26 -26.33 4.47 17.53
N ALA A 27 -25.54 4.72 16.47
CA ALA A 27 -24.91 3.63 15.74
C ALA A 27 -23.92 2.86 16.64
N LYS A 28 -24.06 1.53 16.68
CA LYS A 28 -23.21 0.65 17.47
C LYS A 28 -22.44 -0.29 16.56
N VAL A 29 -21.16 -0.52 16.87
CA VAL A 29 -20.31 -1.51 16.20
C VAL A 29 -19.98 -2.60 17.20
N ALA A 30 -20.42 -3.84 16.92
CA ALA A 30 -20.10 -4.97 17.75
C ALA A 30 -18.61 -5.32 17.62
N ILE A 31 -17.94 -5.55 18.75
CA ILE A 31 -16.53 -5.91 18.82
C ILE A 31 -16.33 -7.07 19.79
N THR A 32 -15.34 -7.95 19.50
CA THR A 32 -15.02 -9.12 20.34
C THR A 32 -14.00 -8.82 21.43
N GLY A 33 -13.46 -7.60 21.50
CA GLY A 33 -12.38 -7.23 22.42
C GLY A 33 -10.98 -7.74 22.02
N GLN A 34 -10.86 -8.59 21.01
CA GLN A 34 -9.58 -9.08 20.53
C GLN A 34 -8.80 -8.00 19.75
N ASN A 35 -7.54 -7.81 20.11
CA ASN A 35 -6.66 -6.81 19.47
C ASN A 35 -5.52 -7.51 18.74
N ALA A 36 -5.81 -8.03 17.57
CA ALA A 36 -4.80 -8.59 16.66
C ALA A 36 -4.44 -7.60 15.54
N ARG A 37 -3.25 -7.76 14.96
CA ARG A 37 -2.75 -6.88 13.90
C ARG A 37 -2.05 -7.65 12.78
N ARG A 38 -2.08 -7.11 11.56
CA ARG A 38 -1.27 -7.52 10.40
C ARG A 38 -0.78 -6.28 9.68
N VAL A 39 0.32 -6.44 8.96
CA VAL A 39 0.87 -5.39 8.10
C VAL A 39 0.68 -5.80 6.65
N LEU A 40 0.17 -4.90 5.82
CA LEU A 40 0.19 -5.07 4.38
C LEU A 40 1.26 -4.15 3.80
N PHE A 41 2.21 -4.72 3.08
CA PHE A 41 3.11 -4.01 2.18
C PHE A 41 2.52 -4.04 0.78
N GLY A 42 2.56 -2.92 0.09
CA GLY A 42 2.01 -2.87 -1.26
C GLY A 42 2.82 -2.02 -2.20
N THR A 43 2.66 -2.30 -3.48
CA THR A 43 3.16 -1.42 -4.54
C THR A 43 2.08 -1.13 -5.56
N ILE A 44 2.22 0.01 -6.23
CA ILE A 44 1.46 0.35 -7.42
C ILE A 44 2.39 0.86 -8.52
N ASN A 45 2.29 0.29 -9.70
CA ASN A 45 3.07 0.70 -10.86
C ASN A 45 2.52 2.01 -11.42
N VAL A 46 3.38 3.02 -11.55
CA VAL A 46 2.99 4.36 -12.03
C VAL A 46 2.37 4.30 -13.42
N ARG A 47 2.92 3.47 -14.32
CA ARG A 47 2.46 3.39 -15.71
C ARG A 47 1.24 2.48 -15.90
N THR A 48 1.22 1.29 -15.29
CA THR A 48 0.21 0.27 -15.55
C THR A 48 -0.86 0.18 -14.48
N ALA A 49 -0.64 0.82 -13.33
CA ALA A 49 -1.43 0.65 -12.10
C ALA A 49 -1.52 -0.80 -11.62
N ARG A 50 -0.61 -1.70 -12.07
CA ARG A 50 -0.48 -3.05 -11.49
C ARG A 50 -0.06 -2.94 -10.04
N ARG A 51 -0.71 -3.67 -9.15
CA ARG A 51 -0.45 -3.71 -7.72
C ARG A 51 0.17 -5.04 -7.35
N THR A 52 0.96 -5.03 -6.29
CA THR A 52 1.36 -6.23 -5.55
C THR A 52 1.10 -5.99 -4.08
N VAL A 53 0.76 -7.04 -3.36
CA VAL A 53 0.53 -7.01 -1.91
C VAL A 53 1.29 -8.16 -1.28
N TYR A 54 1.90 -7.88 -0.13
CA TYR A 54 2.53 -8.87 0.74
C TYR A 54 2.01 -8.66 2.16
N THR A 55 1.62 -9.73 2.82
CA THR A 55 1.13 -9.70 4.21
C THR A 55 2.24 -10.11 5.16
N GLY A 56 2.59 -9.21 6.07
CA GLY A 56 3.59 -9.42 7.12
C GLY A 56 3.01 -9.30 8.53
N ARG A 57 3.84 -9.63 9.51
CA ARG A 57 3.47 -9.51 10.94
C ARG A 57 3.96 -8.22 11.57
N SER A 58 5.02 -7.62 11.02
CA SER A 58 5.67 -6.42 11.52
C SER A 58 6.18 -5.55 10.37
N VAL A 59 6.75 -4.39 10.68
CA VAL A 59 7.41 -3.47 9.72
C VAL A 59 8.94 -3.54 9.84
N GLY A 60 9.48 -4.57 10.48
CA GLY A 60 10.92 -4.73 10.69
C GLY A 60 11.68 -5.07 9.41
N THR A 61 13.00 -4.99 9.48
CA THR A 61 13.93 -5.26 8.37
C THR A 61 13.66 -6.58 7.68
N HIS A 62 13.44 -7.66 8.44
CA HIS A 62 13.17 -8.99 7.90
C HIS A 62 11.92 -9.03 7.01
N GLU A 63 10.83 -8.40 7.43
CA GLU A 63 9.59 -8.36 6.66
C GLU A 63 9.74 -7.51 5.39
N VAL A 64 10.47 -6.40 5.49
CA VAL A 64 10.79 -5.58 4.30
C VAL A 64 11.64 -6.37 3.31
N GLN A 65 12.63 -7.13 3.77
CA GLN A 65 13.45 -7.99 2.91
C GLN A 65 12.61 -9.08 2.23
N ALA A 66 11.73 -9.76 2.97
CA ALA A 66 10.81 -10.75 2.41
C ALA A 66 9.89 -10.12 1.34
N PHE A 67 9.39 -8.91 1.60
CA PHE A 67 8.62 -8.13 0.64
C PHE A 67 9.43 -7.81 -0.63
N LEU A 68 10.70 -7.37 -0.53
CA LEU A 68 11.55 -7.08 -1.69
C LEU A 68 11.82 -8.33 -2.55
N LEU A 69 12.06 -9.47 -1.91
CA LEU A 69 12.20 -10.77 -2.61
C LEU A 69 10.91 -11.13 -3.37
N GLY A 70 9.76 -11.01 -2.72
CA GLY A 70 8.45 -11.22 -3.35
C GLY A 70 8.21 -10.26 -4.51
N LEU A 71 8.58 -8.99 -4.35
CA LEU A 71 8.46 -7.97 -5.38
C LEU A 71 9.33 -8.31 -6.60
N ARG A 72 10.59 -8.70 -6.39
CA ARG A 72 11.49 -9.13 -7.48
C ARG A 72 10.93 -10.33 -8.23
N LYS A 73 10.36 -11.31 -7.51
CA LYS A 73 9.70 -12.48 -8.10
C LYS A 73 8.48 -12.07 -8.97
N ALA A 74 7.66 -11.14 -8.48
CA ALA A 74 6.48 -10.64 -9.21
C ALA A 74 6.86 -9.90 -10.50
N TYR A 75 8.03 -9.26 -10.53
CA TYR A 75 8.54 -8.49 -11.65
C TYR A 75 9.87 -9.03 -12.19
N ARG A 76 10.02 -10.37 -12.26
CA ARG A 76 11.27 -11.07 -12.63
C ARG A 76 11.89 -10.63 -13.97
N ARG A 77 11.05 -10.17 -14.91
CA ARG A 77 11.51 -9.73 -16.26
C ARG A 77 11.84 -8.23 -16.31
N ALA A 78 11.58 -7.48 -15.26
CA ALA A 78 11.92 -6.07 -15.23
C ALA A 78 13.45 -5.90 -15.05
N GLY A 79 14.04 -4.92 -15.69
CA GLY A 79 15.38 -4.46 -15.38
C GLY A 79 15.42 -3.86 -13.96
N THR A 80 15.91 -2.64 -13.81
CA THR A 80 15.88 -1.93 -12.54
C THR A 80 14.46 -1.57 -12.13
N ILE A 81 14.13 -1.80 -10.84
CA ILE A 81 12.90 -1.36 -10.20
C ILE A 81 13.22 -0.12 -9.36
N TRP A 82 12.68 1.01 -9.74
CA TRP A 82 12.72 2.24 -8.95
C TRP A 82 11.55 2.25 -7.99
N LEU A 83 11.83 2.31 -6.69
CA LEU A 83 10.85 2.15 -5.63
C LEU A 83 10.70 3.45 -4.84
N LEU A 84 9.64 4.20 -5.13
CA LEU A 84 9.29 5.43 -4.41
C LEU A 84 8.78 5.07 -3.01
N ALA A 85 9.54 5.41 -1.99
CA ALA A 85 9.28 5.02 -0.61
C ALA A 85 9.53 6.17 0.37
N ASP A 86 8.93 6.07 1.54
CA ASP A 86 9.32 6.87 2.70
C ASP A 86 10.65 6.35 3.31
N ARG A 87 11.20 7.15 4.22
CA ARG A 87 12.43 6.80 4.95
C ARG A 87 12.15 6.05 6.25
N ALA A 88 11.21 5.10 6.26
CA ALA A 88 11.00 4.23 7.42
C ALA A 88 12.27 3.42 7.74
N SER A 89 12.46 3.09 9.02
CA SER A 89 13.68 2.40 9.50
C SER A 89 13.91 1.04 8.80
N GLY A 90 12.85 0.31 8.50
CA GLY A 90 12.94 -0.95 7.76
C GLY A 90 13.45 -0.78 6.33
N HIS A 91 13.12 0.33 5.66
CA HIS A 91 13.59 0.65 4.31
C HIS A 91 15.04 1.12 4.30
N THR A 92 15.46 1.89 5.32
CA THR A 92 16.80 2.50 5.39
C THR A 92 17.84 1.61 6.06
N ALA A 93 17.47 0.45 6.60
CA ALA A 93 18.39 -0.49 7.20
C ALA A 93 19.44 -0.95 6.17
N GLN A 94 20.71 -0.98 6.58
CA GLN A 94 21.82 -1.34 5.70
C GLN A 94 21.62 -2.70 5.02
N ALA A 95 21.15 -3.70 5.79
CA ALA A 95 20.85 -5.02 5.25
C ALA A 95 19.74 -5.00 4.19
N THR A 96 18.74 -4.12 4.35
CA THR A 96 17.68 -3.92 3.32
C THR A 96 18.25 -3.28 2.06
N LEU A 97 19.09 -2.26 2.21
CA LEU A 97 19.70 -1.58 1.06
C LEU A 97 20.66 -2.49 0.29
N ALA A 98 21.45 -3.33 1.01
CA ALA A 98 22.33 -4.32 0.39
C ALA A 98 21.52 -5.33 -0.45
N LEU A 99 20.46 -5.91 0.14
CA LEU A 99 19.58 -6.83 -0.58
C LEU A 99 18.89 -6.15 -1.77
N ALA A 100 18.41 -4.92 -1.61
CA ALA A 100 17.78 -4.17 -2.70
C ALA A 100 18.71 -4.03 -3.90
N LYS A 101 19.99 -3.70 -3.66
CA LYS A 101 21.02 -3.61 -4.70
C LYS A 101 21.21 -4.93 -5.46
N GLU A 102 21.31 -6.05 -4.74
CA GLU A 102 21.40 -7.40 -5.34
C GLU A 102 20.17 -7.71 -6.21
N LEU A 103 19.00 -7.29 -5.76
CA LEU A 103 17.73 -7.47 -6.47
C LEU A 103 17.51 -6.45 -7.60
N ARG A 104 18.46 -5.55 -7.87
CA ARG A 104 18.29 -4.43 -8.81
C ARG A 104 17.05 -3.60 -8.48
N ILE A 105 16.86 -3.29 -7.19
CA ILE A 105 15.82 -2.41 -6.67
C ILE A 105 16.52 -1.18 -6.13
N GLU A 106 16.13 -0.01 -6.61
CA GLU A 106 16.68 1.28 -6.20
C GLU A 106 15.61 2.10 -5.51
N PHE A 107 15.87 2.52 -4.27
CA PHE A 107 14.98 3.39 -3.54
C PHE A 107 15.09 4.83 -4.00
N VAL A 108 13.95 5.44 -4.29
CA VAL A 108 13.78 6.87 -4.51
C VAL A 108 13.00 7.41 -3.33
N TRP A 109 13.66 8.23 -2.52
CA TRP A 109 13.10 8.69 -1.27
C TRP A 109 12.11 9.84 -1.48
N LEU A 110 10.89 9.67 -1.00
CA LEU A 110 9.93 10.75 -0.89
C LEU A 110 10.34 11.73 0.22
N PRO A 111 9.99 13.02 0.10
CA PRO A 111 10.18 14.00 1.16
C PRO A 111 9.50 13.54 2.46
N ARG A 112 10.11 13.88 3.59
CA ARG A 112 9.52 13.58 4.90
C ARG A 112 8.21 14.36 5.10
N GLN A 113 7.22 13.74 5.74
CA GLN A 113 5.94 14.36 6.10
C GLN A 113 5.08 14.83 4.91
N TRP A 114 5.27 14.23 3.73
CA TRP A 114 4.47 14.49 2.53
C TRP A 114 3.77 13.22 2.03
N PRO A 115 2.86 12.63 2.86
CA PRO A 115 2.20 11.37 2.51
C PRO A 115 1.31 11.49 1.27
N GLU A 116 0.85 12.71 0.93
CA GLU A 116 0.07 12.99 -0.27
C GLU A 116 0.83 12.72 -1.57
N LEU A 117 2.16 12.69 -1.53
CA LEU A 117 2.98 12.33 -2.68
C LEU A 117 3.00 10.81 -2.92
N ASN A 118 2.60 10.00 -1.93
CA ASN A 118 2.61 8.55 -2.05
C ASN A 118 1.25 8.01 -2.49
N ALA A 119 1.16 7.54 -3.73
CA ALA A 119 -0.05 6.98 -4.27
C ALA A 119 -0.56 5.74 -3.49
N MET A 120 0.33 4.98 -2.84
CA MET A 120 -0.06 3.85 -2.00
C MET A 120 -0.72 4.30 -0.69
N ASP A 121 -0.27 5.40 -0.06
CA ASP A 121 -0.93 5.93 1.15
C ASP A 121 -2.40 6.30 0.87
N GLN A 122 -2.66 6.94 -0.27
CA GLN A 122 -4.04 7.23 -0.68
C GLN A 122 -4.86 5.95 -0.88
N LEU A 123 -4.27 4.93 -1.50
CA LEU A 123 -4.93 3.64 -1.70
C LEU A 123 -5.25 2.95 -0.36
N TRP A 124 -4.35 3.05 0.63
CA TRP A 124 -4.56 2.53 1.98
C TRP A 124 -5.68 3.24 2.74
N LYS A 125 -5.86 4.56 2.55
CA LYS A 125 -6.99 5.32 3.12
C LYS A 125 -8.32 4.80 2.59
N GLU A 126 -8.40 4.58 1.28
CA GLU A 126 -9.58 4.01 0.62
C GLU A 126 -9.85 2.57 1.09
N LEU A 127 -8.81 1.73 1.15
CA LEU A 127 -8.92 0.37 1.68
C LEU A 127 -9.53 0.34 3.09
N LYS A 128 -8.96 1.13 4.01
CA LYS A 128 -9.45 1.18 5.39
C LYS A 128 -10.89 1.62 5.48
N ARG A 129 -11.31 2.56 4.62
CA ARG A 129 -12.70 3.01 4.55
C ARG A 129 -13.62 1.89 4.06
N ASP A 130 -13.23 1.19 3.00
CA ASP A 130 -14.12 0.26 2.30
C ASP A 130 -14.14 -1.13 2.96
N VAL A 131 -13.05 -1.56 3.61
CA VAL A 131 -12.88 -2.93 4.12
C VAL A 131 -12.92 -3.02 5.64
N ALA A 132 -12.31 -2.07 6.36
CA ALA A 132 -12.09 -2.18 7.79
C ALA A 132 -13.04 -1.32 8.65
N ALA A 133 -13.62 -0.22 8.11
CA ALA A 133 -14.38 0.72 8.91
C ALA A 133 -15.71 0.12 9.39
N ASN A 134 -16.06 0.44 10.65
CA ASN A 134 -17.35 0.16 11.30
C ASN A 134 -17.76 -1.32 11.35
N ARG A 135 -16.85 -2.25 11.13
CA ARG A 135 -17.14 -3.69 11.27
C ARG A 135 -15.88 -4.44 11.66
N GLN A 136 -16.04 -5.39 12.57
CA GLN A 136 -14.97 -6.31 12.93
C GLN A 136 -15.04 -7.55 12.04
N ALA A 137 -13.89 -7.99 11.54
CA ALA A 137 -13.76 -9.26 10.84
C ALA A 137 -13.75 -10.43 11.83
N ALA A 138 -13.98 -11.66 11.35
CA ALA A 138 -13.95 -12.86 12.16
C ALA A 138 -12.54 -13.11 12.75
N SER A 139 -11.49 -12.83 11.98
CA SER A 139 -10.11 -12.90 12.42
C SER A 139 -9.27 -11.82 11.73
N ILE A 140 -8.04 -11.59 12.24
CA ILE A 140 -7.11 -10.66 11.61
C ILE A 140 -6.62 -11.18 10.25
N ASP A 141 -6.55 -12.50 10.08
CA ASP A 141 -6.13 -13.11 8.82
C ASP A 141 -7.24 -12.98 7.77
N ASP A 142 -8.52 -13.20 8.14
CA ASP A 142 -9.67 -12.89 7.27
C ASP A 142 -9.68 -11.42 6.84
N LEU A 143 -9.40 -10.49 7.76
CA LEU A 143 -9.30 -9.06 7.41
C LEU A 143 -8.16 -8.80 6.43
N ALA A 144 -6.99 -9.40 6.64
CA ALA A 144 -5.82 -9.24 5.79
C ALA A 144 -6.05 -9.81 4.38
N ASP A 145 -6.70 -10.97 4.30
CA ASP A 145 -7.03 -11.61 3.02
C ASP A 145 -8.04 -10.77 2.24
N ARG A 146 -9.13 -10.32 2.88
CA ARG A 146 -10.10 -9.41 2.24
C ARG A 146 -9.48 -8.10 1.80
N ALA A 147 -8.59 -7.52 2.60
CA ALA A 147 -7.88 -6.31 2.27
C ALA A 147 -6.94 -6.51 1.06
N SER A 148 -6.20 -7.61 1.04
CA SER A 148 -5.33 -7.97 -0.08
C SER A 148 -6.13 -8.20 -1.37
N GLN A 149 -7.22 -8.94 -1.29
CA GLN A 149 -8.14 -9.17 -2.40
C GLN A 149 -8.75 -7.87 -2.92
N TRP A 150 -9.18 -6.98 -2.02
CA TRP A 150 -9.72 -5.68 -2.42
C TRP A 150 -8.72 -4.89 -3.26
N VAL A 151 -7.45 -4.83 -2.85
CA VAL A 151 -6.40 -4.13 -3.63
C VAL A 151 -6.17 -4.80 -4.99
N LEU A 152 -6.04 -6.13 -5.00
CA LEU A 152 -5.68 -6.87 -6.20
C LEU A 152 -6.81 -6.89 -7.24
N ASN A 153 -8.08 -6.88 -6.80
CA ASN A 153 -9.26 -6.95 -7.68
C ASN A 153 -9.67 -5.59 -8.27
N LEU A 154 -9.07 -4.47 -7.84
CA LEU A 154 -9.32 -3.18 -8.50
C LEU A 154 -8.92 -3.27 -9.98
N THR A 155 -9.74 -2.71 -10.86
CA THR A 155 -9.30 -2.47 -12.25
C THR A 155 -8.18 -1.43 -12.27
N PRO A 156 -7.36 -1.35 -13.33
CA PRO A 156 -6.35 -0.29 -13.45
C PRO A 156 -6.93 1.12 -13.33
N ALA A 157 -8.11 1.36 -13.90
CA ALA A 157 -8.79 2.65 -13.80
C ALA A 157 -9.23 2.99 -12.37
N GLN A 158 -9.81 2.01 -11.65
CA GLN A 158 -10.18 2.17 -10.24
C GLN A 158 -8.96 2.42 -9.37
N ALA A 159 -7.87 1.66 -9.58
CA ALA A 159 -6.63 1.83 -8.83
C ALA A 159 -6.03 3.22 -9.02
N ARG A 160 -5.97 3.73 -10.27
CA ARG A 160 -5.51 5.10 -10.56
C ARG A 160 -6.39 6.15 -9.87
N ARG A 161 -7.71 6.00 -9.91
CA ARG A 161 -8.63 6.95 -9.27
C ARG A 161 -8.46 6.95 -7.75
N LYS A 162 -8.47 5.76 -7.12
CA LYS A 162 -8.38 5.62 -5.66
C LYS A 162 -7.00 5.99 -5.08
N SER A 163 -5.96 5.85 -5.87
CA SER A 163 -4.59 6.25 -5.49
C SER A 163 -4.26 7.72 -5.81
N GLY A 164 -5.19 8.46 -6.40
CA GLY A 164 -4.96 9.85 -6.81
C GLY A 164 -4.14 10.01 -8.10
N MET A 165 -3.65 8.93 -8.70
CA MET A 165 -2.83 8.98 -9.93
C MET A 165 -3.63 9.42 -11.18
N ALA A 166 -4.97 9.42 -11.13
CA ALA A 166 -5.83 9.96 -12.19
C ALA A 166 -6.11 11.47 -12.04
N SER A 167 -5.64 12.10 -10.98
CA SER A 167 -5.84 13.53 -10.74
C SER A 167 -4.99 14.36 -11.69
N SER A 168 -5.53 15.47 -12.18
CA SER A 168 -4.78 16.48 -12.93
C SER A 168 -3.65 17.12 -12.09
N LYS A 169 -3.75 17.02 -10.76
CA LYS A 169 -2.72 17.50 -9.79
C LYS A 169 -1.71 16.41 -9.42
N PHE A 170 -1.74 15.25 -10.08
CA PHE A 170 -0.77 14.20 -9.78
C PHE A 170 0.63 14.65 -10.19
N TRP A 171 1.52 14.79 -9.22
CA TRP A 171 2.83 15.43 -9.40
C TRP A 171 3.77 14.72 -10.39
N LEU A 172 3.59 13.39 -10.63
CA LEU A 172 4.30 12.66 -11.68
C LEU A 172 3.59 12.69 -13.04
N GLY A 173 2.40 13.28 -13.13
CA GLY A 173 1.61 13.30 -14.36
C GLY A 173 2.33 13.98 -15.52
N SER A 174 3.00 15.09 -15.26
CA SER A 174 3.79 15.83 -16.26
C SER A 174 5.08 15.11 -16.66
N LEU A 175 5.70 14.36 -15.73
CA LEU A 175 6.92 13.60 -15.99
C LEU A 175 6.63 12.31 -16.77
N SER A 176 5.42 11.76 -16.65
CA SER A 176 5.05 10.49 -17.31
C SER A 176 4.87 10.61 -18.82
N GLN A 177 4.62 11.81 -19.35
CA GLN A 177 4.40 12.01 -20.79
C GLN A 177 5.71 12.05 -21.62
N GLY A 178 6.84 12.40 -21.02
CA GLY A 178 8.13 12.49 -21.72
C GLY A 178 9.15 11.40 -21.34
N PHE A 179 9.08 10.88 -20.13
CA PHE A 179 10.09 9.97 -19.58
C PHE A 179 9.97 8.52 -20.06
N TRP A 180 8.85 8.15 -20.67
CA TRP A 180 8.51 6.76 -21.02
C TRP A 180 8.34 6.51 -22.52
N LEU A 181 8.60 7.49 -23.37
CA LEU A 181 8.62 7.27 -24.81
C LEU A 181 9.92 6.49 -25.14
N PRO A 182 9.83 5.32 -25.80
CA PRO A 182 11.00 4.69 -26.36
C PRO A 182 11.59 5.64 -27.42
N THR A 183 12.87 5.98 -27.30
CA THR A 183 13.66 6.56 -28.39
C THR A 183 13.81 5.55 -29.51
#